data_de63bc014a8d5cb9ad3d670b72965aa3
#
_entry.id   de63bc014a8d5cb9ad3d670b72965aa3
#
_cell.length_a   1.000
_cell.length_b   1.000
_cell.length_c   1.000
_cell.angle_alpha   90.00
_cell.angle_beta   90.00
_cell.angle_gamma   90.00
#
_symmetry.space_group_name_H-M   'P 1'
#
loop_
_entity.id
_entity.type
_entity.pdbx_description
1 polymer ?
#
loop_
_entity_poly.entity_id
_entity_poly.type
_entity_poly.pdbx_seq_one_letter_code
_entity_poly.pdbx_strand_id
1 'polypeptide(L)'
;MGGIKAELPLLVGVLPFGTIFGVLALQAGMSRQAAQSMSWIVFAGSAQIVIAQLVGVGAPAAVIVMAVFVVNLRHALYSASVAPYLRRLQAPWKWLLAYLLTDEAYAVSILYFRRNDSTEEELTFQSGQTRHSDPALSDLSASANPGNYRHYYLLGSGLALWTTWQTSTALGIFLGEAVPASWSLDFTLALTFIALVVPALKDKASLAAALMAGGTAVIAFNMPYKLGLMAAALAGILAGLLVEGRQ
;
A
#
# COMPACT_ATOMS: atom_id res chain seq x y z
N MET A 1 -19.41 -0.09 -6.57
CA MET A 1 -18.79 0.21 -7.89
C MET A 1 -17.87 1.44 -7.88
N GLY A 2 -18.08 2.44 -7.02
CA GLY A 2 -17.20 3.63 -6.96
C GLY A 2 -15.73 3.31 -6.68
N GLY A 3 -15.43 2.48 -5.68
CA GLY A 3 -14.06 2.10 -5.34
C GLY A 3 -13.32 1.39 -6.48
N ILE A 4 -13.98 0.46 -7.18
CA ILE A 4 -13.40 -0.22 -8.36
C ILE A 4 -13.00 0.80 -9.44
N LYS A 5 -13.90 1.74 -9.76
CA LYS A 5 -13.62 2.77 -10.78
C LYS A 5 -12.46 3.68 -10.40
N ALA A 6 -12.35 4.04 -9.13
CA ALA A 6 -11.26 4.88 -8.63
C ALA A 6 -9.90 4.15 -8.66
N GLU A 7 -9.91 2.83 -8.53
CA GLU A 7 -8.70 2.01 -8.57
C GLU A 7 -8.18 1.77 -10.00
N LEU A 8 -9.06 1.76 -11.02
CA LEU A 8 -8.70 1.41 -12.41
C LEU A 8 -7.43 2.09 -12.95
N PRO A 9 -7.20 3.40 -12.75
CA PRO A 9 -5.98 4.04 -13.24
C PRO A 9 -4.70 3.49 -12.59
N LEU A 10 -4.78 3.07 -11.31
CA LEU A 10 -3.64 2.55 -10.56
C LEU A 10 -3.32 1.11 -10.98
N LEU A 11 -4.33 0.33 -11.41
CA LEU A 11 -4.14 -1.06 -11.84
C LEU A 11 -3.17 -1.19 -13.02
N VAL A 12 -3.08 -0.16 -13.88
CA VAL A 12 -2.13 -0.13 -15.01
C VAL A 12 -0.68 -0.22 -14.50
N GLY A 13 -0.37 0.44 -13.38
CA GLY A 13 0.95 0.35 -12.75
C GLY A 13 1.15 -0.96 -11.97
N VAL A 14 0.09 -1.50 -11.41
CA VAL A 14 0.12 -2.73 -10.60
C VAL A 14 0.38 -3.98 -11.46
N LEU A 15 -0.18 -4.05 -12.66
CA LEU A 15 -0.01 -5.18 -13.58
C LEU A 15 1.47 -5.54 -13.85
N PRO A 16 2.32 -4.62 -14.35
CA PRO A 16 3.73 -4.93 -14.56
C PRO A 16 4.45 -5.27 -13.26
N PHE A 17 4.09 -4.60 -12.14
CA PHE A 17 4.75 -4.81 -10.85
C PHE A 17 4.51 -6.22 -10.30
N GLY A 18 3.26 -6.72 -10.34
CA GLY A 18 2.94 -8.08 -9.95
C GLY A 18 3.55 -9.14 -10.90
N THR A 19 3.65 -8.83 -12.20
CA THR A 19 4.31 -9.70 -13.18
C THR A 19 5.81 -9.81 -12.87
N ILE A 20 6.49 -8.70 -12.59
CA ILE A 20 7.90 -8.65 -12.19
C ILE A 20 8.11 -9.48 -10.91
N PHE A 21 7.23 -9.35 -9.91
CA PHE A 21 7.31 -10.15 -8.70
C PHE A 21 7.25 -11.65 -9.01
N GLY A 22 6.31 -12.10 -9.86
CA GLY A 22 6.19 -13.50 -10.24
C GLY A 22 7.47 -14.07 -10.87
N VAL A 23 8.10 -13.28 -11.76
CA VAL A 23 9.38 -13.66 -12.39
C VAL A 23 10.51 -13.70 -11.36
N LEU A 24 10.65 -12.67 -10.52
CA LEU A 24 11.69 -12.58 -9.50
C LEU A 24 11.61 -13.70 -8.47
N ALA A 25 10.39 -14.09 -8.08
CA ALA A 25 10.20 -15.20 -7.14
C ALA A 25 10.75 -16.52 -7.69
N LEU A 26 10.52 -16.80 -8.99
CA LEU A 26 11.10 -18.00 -9.63
C LEU A 26 12.62 -17.89 -9.78
N GLN A 27 13.16 -16.73 -10.16
CA GLN A 27 14.60 -16.50 -10.25
C GLN A 27 15.30 -16.62 -8.89
N ALA A 28 14.59 -16.30 -7.81
CA ALA A 28 15.06 -16.52 -6.43
C ALA A 28 15.02 -17.98 -5.97
N GLY A 29 14.61 -18.91 -6.83
CA GLY A 29 14.52 -20.34 -6.53
C GLY A 29 13.22 -20.77 -5.83
N MET A 30 12.22 -19.91 -5.74
CA MET A 30 10.92 -20.26 -5.17
C MET A 30 10.13 -21.16 -6.14
N SER A 31 9.41 -22.15 -5.61
CA SER A 31 8.47 -22.93 -6.43
C SER A 31 7.28 -22.06 -6.86
N ARG A 32 6.65 -22.40 -8.00
CA ARG A 32 5.45 -21.70 -8.50
C ARG A 32 4.35 -21.60 -7.43
N GLN A 33 4.12 -22.72 -6.72
CA GLN A 33 3.11 -22.76 -5.65
C GLN A 33 3.50 -21.84 -4.48
N ALA A 34 4.78 -21.83 -4.08
CA ALA A 34 5.24 -20.94 -3.03
C ALA A 34 5.09 -19.46 -3.41
N ALA A 35 5.46 -19.08 -4.64
CA ALA A 35 5.32 -17.72 -5.13
C ALA A 35 3.84 -17.26 -5.17
N GLN A 36 2.94 -18.09 -5.69
CA GLN A 36 1.51 -17.77 -5.75
C GLN A 36 0.87 -17.77 -4.35
N SER A 37 1.21 -18.74 -3.49
CA SER A 37 0.71 -18.79 -2.11
C SER A 37 1.18 -17.58 -1.29
N MET A 38 2.44 -17.15 -1.48
CA MET A 38 2.93 -15.92 -0.87
C MET A 38 2.14 -14.71 -1.34
N SER A 39 1.78 -14.63 -2.62
CA SER A 39 0.94 -13.54 -3.15
C SER A 39 -0.44 -13.50 -2.50
N TRP A 40 -1.02 -14.66 -2.17
CA TRP A 40 -2.31 -14.73 -1.49
C TRP A 40 -2.23 -14.36 -0.02
N ILE A 41 -1.16 -14.79 0.67
CA ILE A 41 -1.03 -14.64 2.12
C ILE A 41 -0.50 -13.25 2.48
N VAL A 42 0.54 -12.80 1.76
CA VAL A 42 1.28 -11.57 2.07
C VAL A 42 0.82 -10.42 1.17
N PHE A 43 -0.32 -10.21 0.80
CA PHE A 43 -0.80 -9.19 -0.15
C PHE A 43 -0.18 -7.79 0.08
N ALA A 44 1.14 -7.67 -0.16
CA ALA A 44 1.97 -6.48 0.02
C ALA A 44 3.15 -6.52 -0.95
N GLY A 45 3.00 -5.91 -2.13
CA GLY A 45 3.92 -6.05 -3.27
C GLY A 45 5.39 -5.79 -2.94
N SER A 46 5.72 -4.67 -2.28
CA SER A 46 7.11 -4.36 -1.92
C SER A 46 7.69 -5.35 -0.90
N ALA A 47 6.89 -5.83 0.06
CA ALA A 47 7.33 -6.85 1.00
C ALA A 47 7.64 -8.18 0.28
N GLN A 48 6.80 -8.57 -0.68
CA GLN A 48 6.99 -9.78 -1.47
C GLN A 48 8.27 -9.72 -2.31
N ILE A 49 8.59 -8.57 -2.90
CA ILE A 49 9.84 -8.37 -3.65
C ILE A 49 11.05 -8.48 -2.72
N VAL A 50 10.99 -7.87 -1.52
CA VAL A 50 12.05 -7.99 -0.52
C VAL A 50 12.22 -9.45 -0.08
N ILE A 51 11.13 -10.20 0.13
CA ILE A 51 11.20 -11.63 0.43
C ILE A 51 11.91 -12.38 -0.71
N ALA A 52 11.49 -12.20 -1.96
CA ALA A 52 12.10 -12.88 -3.09
C ALA A 52 13.60 -12.59 -3.19
N GLN A 53 14.02 -11.34 -3.05
CA GLN A 53 15.44 -10.97 -3.05
C GLN A 53 16.22 -11.59 -1.89
N LEU A 54 15.68 -11.62 -0.67
CA LEU A 54 16.33 -12.20 0.50
C LEU A 54 16.40 -13.73 0.39
N VAL A 55 15.38 -14.38 -0.14
CA VAL A 55 15.40 -15.82 -0.44
C VAL A 55 16.48 -16.14 -1.48
N GLY A 56 16.57 -15.34 -2.55
CA GLY A 56 17.57 -15.52 -3.60
C GLY A 56 19.03 -15.42 -3.12
N VAL A 57 19.29 -14.66 -2.05
CA VAL A 57 20.64 -14.59 -1.43
C VAL A 57 20.80 -15.54 -0.23
N GLY A 58 19.84 -16.43 0.02
CA GLY A 58 19.91 -17.40 1.11
C GLY A 58 19.85 -16.80 2.52
N ALA A 59 19.15 -15.66 2.68
CA ALA A 59 19.05 -15.00 3.97
C ALA A 59 18.32 -15.87 5.01
N PRO A 60 18.74 -15.86 6.29
CA PRO A 60 18.03 -16.56 7.36
C PRO A 60 16.58 -16.07 7.50
N ALA A 61 15.65 -16.97 7.85
CA ALA A 61 14.24 -16.66 8.01
C ALA A 61 13.98 -15.48 8.97
N ALA A 62 14.75 -15.37 10.05
CA ALA A 62 14.64 -14.26 11.00
C ALA A 62 14.91 -12.90 10.35
N VAL A 63 15.90 -12.82 9.44
CA VAL A 63 16.19 -11.58 8.68
C VAL A 63 15.06 -11.25 7.74
N ILE A 64 14.49 -12.24 7.05
CA ILE A 64 13.35 -12.06 6.15
C ILE A 64 12.16 -11.52 6.94
N VAL A 65 11.80 -12.14 8.07
CA VAL A 65 10.67 -11.71 8.90
C VAL A 65 10.88 -10.28 9.41
N MET A 66 12.07 -9.94 9.90
CA MET A 66 12.37 -8.58 10.38
C MET A 66 12.30 -7.55 9.25
N ALA A 67 12.84 -7.85 8.08
CA ALA A 67 12.78 -6.95 6.92
C ALA A 67 11.32 -6.69 6.49
N VAL A 68 10.51 -7.75 6.40
CA VAL A 68 9.09 -7.67 6.06
C VAL A 68 8.31 -6.88 7.11
N PHE A 69 8.60 -7.11 8.40
CA PHE A 69 7.98 -6.35 9.48
C PHE A 69 8.23 -4.85 9.32
N VAL A 70 9.49 -4.44 9.11
CA VAL A 70 9.85 -3.02 8.91
C VAL A 70 9.16 -2.43 7.69
N VAL A 71 9.19 -3.12 6.54
CA VAL A 71 8.55 -2.67 5.30
C VAL A 71 7.04 -2.50 5.48
N ASN A 72 6.41 -3.37 6.27
CA ASN A 72 4.96 -3.38 6.47
C ASN A 72 4.47 -2.48 7.62
N LEU A 73 5.34 -1.80 8.37
CA LEU A 73 4.94 -0.80 9.38
C LEU A 73 4.00 0.27 8.81
N ARG A 74 4.13 0.61 7.53
CA ARG A 74 3.23 1.53 6.84
C ARG A 74 1.76 1.11 6.87
N HIS A 75 1.46 -0.21 6.85
CA HIS A 75 0.08 -0.70 6.95
C HIS A 75 -0.54 -0.41 8.31
N ALA A 76 0.27 -0.33 9.39
CA ALA A 76 -0.21 0.12 10.69
C ALA A 76 -0.66 1.59 10.64
N LEU A 77 0.09 2.45 9.94
CA LEU A 77 -0.28 3.86 9.74
C LEU A 77 -1.56 4.00 8.90
N TYR A 78 -1.69 3.23 7.82
CA TYR A 78 -2.91 3.22 7.01
C TYR A 78 -4.12 2.74 7.81
N SER A 79 -3.93 1.66 8.57
CA SER A 79 -4.98 1.13 9.45
C SER A 79 -5.41 2.13 10.51
N ALA A 80 -4.47 2.83 11.15
CA ALA A 80 -4.76 3.88 12.10
C ALA A 80 -5.55 5.04 11.46
N SER A 81 -5.17 5.44 10.24
CA SER A 81 -5.82 6.52 9.49
C SER A 81 -7.26 6.18 9.07
N VAL A 82 -7.55 4.94 8.68
CA VAL A 82 -8.91 4.53 8.26
C VAL A 82 -9.78 4.04 9.42
N ALA A 83 -9.20 3.66 10.56
CA ALA A 83 -9.92 3.10 11.70
C ALA A 83 -11.11 3.97 12.19
N PRO A 84 -11.01 5.32 12.28
CA PRO A 84 -12.15 6.14 12.68
C PRO A 84 -13.39 5.95 11.82
N TYR A 85 -13.20 5.80 10.51
CA TYR A 85 -14.27 5.64 9.52
C TYR A 85 -14.94 4.26 9.55
N LEU A 86 -14.21 3.24 10.05
CA LEU A 86 -14.65 1.84 10.06
C LEU A 86 -14.96 1.33 11.48
N ARG A 87 -14.96 2.23 12.47
CA ARG A 87 -15.08 1.87 13.89
C ARG A 87 -16.32 1.06 14.22
N ARG A 88 -17.46 1.35 13.58
CA ARG A 88 -18.76 0.72 13.84
C ARG A 88 -18.93 -0.65 13.18
N LEU A 89 -17.99 -1.08 12.33
CA LEU A 89 -18.08 -2.38 11.65
C LEU A 89 -17.84 -3.55 12.62
N GLN A 90 -18.44 -4.68 12.28
CA GLN A 90 -18.19 -5.96 12.96
C GLN A 90 -16.77 -6.47 12.67
N ALA A 91 -16.22 -7.30 13.56
CA ALA A 91 -14.87 -7.82 13.45
C ALA A 91 -14.55 -8.51 12.11
N PRO A 92 -15.39 -9.37 11.51
CA PRO A 92 -15.10 -10.00 10.23
C PRO A 92 -14.84 -8.99 9.11
N TRP A 93 -15.63 -7.91 9.04
CA TRP A 93 -15.41 -6.83 8.09
C TRP A 93 -14.07 -6.12 8.30
N LYS A 94 -13.70 -5.84 9.55
CA LYS A 94 -12.44 -5.20 9.89
C LYS A 94 -11.26 -6.04 9.45
N TRP A 95 -11.29 -7.36 9.69
CA TRP A 95 -10.23 -8.27 9.25
C TRP A 95 -10.11 -8.32 7.72
N LEU A 96 -11.23 -8.46 7.01
CA LEU A 96 -11.23 -8.50 5.56
C LEU A 96 -10.68 -7.20 4.96
N LEU A 97 -11.15 -6.05 5.45
CA LEU A 97 -10.71 -4.76 4.95
C LEU A 97 -9.26 -4.45 5.33
N ALA A 98 -8.79 -4.87 6.50
CA ALA A 98 -7.39 -4.74 6.88
C ALA A 98 -6.47 -5.57 5.98
N TYR A 99 -6.87 -6.76 5.57
CA TYR A 99 -6.14 -7.58 4.61
C TYR A 99 -6.07 -6.93 3.22
N LEU A 100 -7.14 -6.29 2.78
CA LEU A 100 -7.23 -5.62 1.47
C LEU A 100 -6.62 -4.20 1.45
N LEU A 101 -6.20 -3.68 2.61
CA LEU A 101 -5.69 -2.33 2.75
C LEU A 101 -4.23 -2.24 2.32
N THR A 102 -4.00 -1.99 1.05
CA THR A 102 -2.68 -1.71 0.45
C THR A 102 -2.49 -0.21 0.27
N ASP A 103 -1.34 0.19 -0.29
CA ASP A 103 -0.98 1.59 -0.55
C ASP A 103 -2.01 2.27 -1.45
N GLU A 104 -2.38 1.62 -2.54
CA GLU A 104 -3.29 2.13 -3.55
C GLU A 104 -4.73 2.17 -3.03
N ALA A 105 -5.20 1.05 -2.44
CA ALA A 105 -6.52 0.97 -1.84
C ALA A 105 -6.71 2.01 -0.71
N TYR A 106 -5.65 2.25 0.09
CA TYR A 106 -5.63 3.32 1.09
C TYR A 106 -5.75 4.70 0.42
N ALA A 107 -4.92 4.97 -0.60
CA ALA A 107 -4.87 6.28 -1.23
C ALA A 107 -6.23 6.72 -1.80
N VAL A 108 -6.91 5.83 -2.54
CA VAL A 108 -8.23 6.16 -3.10
C VAL A 108 -9.32 6.21 -2.04
N SER A 109 -9.25 5.35 -1.02
CA SER A 109 -10.29 5.27 0.00
C SER A 109 -10.23 6.43 0.98
N ILE A 110 -9.05 6.86 1.43
CA ILE A 110 -8.94 7.97 2.37
C ILE A 110 -9.39 9.29 1.77
N LEU A 111 -9.12 9.52 0.47
CA LEU A 111 -9.61 10.69 -0.24
C LEU A 111 -11.14 10.70 -0.32
N TYR A 112 -11.75 9.57 -0.61
CA TYR A 112 -13.20 9.41 -0.61
C TYR A 112 -13.81 9.63 0.77
N PHE A 113 -13.21 9.09 1.83
CA PHE A 113 -13.69 9.22 3.21
C PHE A 113 -13.65 10.68 3.66
N ARG A 114 -12.54 11.38 3.47
CA ARG A 114 -12.37 12.79 3.84
C ARG A 114 -13.33 13.71 3.09
N ARG A 115 -13.51 13.48 1.79
CA ARG A 115 -14.45 14.28 0.99
C ARG A 115 -15.88 14.14 1.47
N ASN A 116 -16.29 12.93 1.88
CA ASN A 116 -17.65 12.72 2.38
C ASN A 116 -17.85 13.28 3.79
N ASP A 117 -16.81 13.32 4.65
CA ASP A 117 -16.90 13.99 5.94
C ASP A 117 -17.13 15.49 5.81
N SER A 118 -16.35 16.16 4.94
CA SER A 118 -16.52 17.61 4.70
C SER A 118 -17.92 17.94 4.20
N THR A 119 -18.48 17.08 3.32
CA THR A 119 -19.85 17.25 2.82
C THR A 119 -20.90 17.05 3.92
N GLU A 120 -20.71 16.08 4.80
CA GLU A 120 -21.59 15.83 5.97
C GLU A 120 -21.56 17.02 6.96
N GLU A 121 -20.38 17.57 7.24
CA GLU A 121 -20.22 18.74 8.11
C GLU A 121 -20.92 19.97 7.51
N GLU A 122 -20.76 20.19 6.22
CA GLU A 122 -21.38 21.34 5.51
C GLU A 122 -22.91 21.24 5.50
N LEU A 123 -23.46 20.04 5.21
CA LEU A 123 -24.90 19.77 5.25
C LEU A 123 -25.45 19.92 6.68
N THR A 124 -24.69 19.48 7.70
CA THR A 124 -25.10 19.61 9.10
C THR A 124 -25.10 21.07 9.55
N PHE A 125 -24.13 21.86 9.12
CA PHE A 125 -24.05 23.29 9.38
C PHE A 125 -25.23 24.04 8.74
N GLN A 126 -25.53 23.77 7.46
CA GLN A 126 -26.67 24.36 6.73
C GLN A 126 -28.01 23.96 7.35
N SER A 127 -28.17 22.67 7.73
CA SER A 127 -29.41 22.20 8.39
C SER A 127 -29.58 22.76 9.79
N GLY A 128 -28.51 23.06 10.49
CA GLY A 128 -28.54 23.75 11.78
C GLY A 128 -29.04 25.18 11.69
N GLN A 129 -28.79 25.86 10.57
CA GLN A 129 -29.30 27.20 10.28
C GLN A 129 -30.78 27.19 9.85
N THR A 130 -31.23 26.10 9.18
CA THR A 130 -32.62 25.97 8.68
C THR A 130 -33.57 25.26 9.64
N ARG A 131 -33.08 24.78 10.80
CA ARG A 131 -33.84 23.96 11.75
C ARG A 131 -35.02 24.65 12.47
N HIS A 132 -35.36 25.87 12.03
CA HIS A 132 -36.55 26.59 12.54
C HIS A 132 -37.82 26.42 11.66
N SER A 133 -37.80 25.64 10.57
CA SER A 133 -38.93 25.75 9.63
C SER A 133 -39.55 24.47 9.06
N ASP A 134 -38.96 23.25 9.17
CA ASP A 134 -39.68 22.10 8.54
C ASP A 134 -39.25 20.72 9.10
N PRO A 135 -40.18 19.97 9.78
CA PRO A 135 -39.92 18.59 10.26
C PRO A 135 -39.73 17.56 9.13
N ALA A 136 -40.25 17.80 7.94
CA ALA A 136 -40.15 16.89 6.81
C ALA A 136 -38.72 16.78 6.23
N LEU A 137 -37.87 17.79 6.44
CA LEU A 137 -36.46 17.79 6.01
C LEU A 137 -35.56 16.95 6.92
N SER A 138 -35.99 16.66 8.17
CA SER A 138 -35.21 15.81 9.09
C SER A 138 -35.22 14.34 8.66
N ASP A 139 -36.29 13.85 8.05
CA ASP A 139 -36.41 12.47 7.58
C ASP A 139 -35.64 12.20 6.28
N LEU A 140 -35.51 13.22 5.42
CA LEU A 140 -34.70 13.14 4.22
C LEU A 140 -33.19 13.13 4.52
N SER A 141 -32.74 13.84 5.55
CA SER A 141 -31.33 13.83 6.01
C SER A 141 -30.94 12.52 6.69
N ALA A 142 -31.88 11.84 7.35
CA ALA A 142 -31.65 10.54 7.98
C ALA A 142 -31.52 9.40 6.95
N SER A 143 -32.18 9.51 5.77
CA SER A 143 -32.13 8.51 4.71
C SER A 143 -30.87 8.64 3.83
N ALA A 144 -30.23 9.80 3.80
CA ALA A 144 -29.03 10.10 3.01
C ALA A 144 -27.74 10.00 3.84
N ASN A 145 -27.57 8.92 4.64
CA ASN A 145 -26.34 8.74 5.41
C ASN A 145 -25.25 8.06 4.55
N PRO A 146 -24.37 8.81 3.84
CA PRO A 146 -23.32 8.24 3.00
C PRO A 146 -22.26 7.50 3.82
N GLY A 147 -22.25 7.66 5.13
CA GLY A 147 -21.34 6.95 6.06
C GLY A 147 -21.49 5.43 6.04
N ASN A 148 -22.64 4.92 5.62
CA ASN A 148 -22.92 3.47 5.66
C ASN A 148 -22.27 2.67 4.50
N TYR A 149 -21.72 3.32 3.47
CA TYR A 149 -21.15 2.65 2.29
C TYR A 149 -19.62 2.73 2.18
N ARG A 150 -18.93 3.35 3.12
CA ARG A 150 -17.46 3.55 3.11
C ARG A 150 -16.73 2.22 3.04
N HIS A 151 -17.17 1.22 3.77
CA HIS A 151 -16.58 -0.11 3.75
C HIS A 151 -16.74 -0.83 2.40
N TYR A 152 -17.85 -0.63 1.68
CA TYR A 152 -18.02 -1.17 0.33
C TYR A 152 -17.14 -0.46 -0.70
N TYR A 153 -16.81 0.80 -0.47
CA TYR A 153 -15.87 1.52 -1.32
C TYR A 153 -14.46 0.94 -1.20
N LEU A 154 -13.96 0.79 0.03
CA LEU A 154 -12.67 0.17 0.30
C LEU A 154 -12.65 -1.31 -0.15
N LEU A 155 -13.73 -2.06 0.06
CA LEU A 155 -13.85 -3.42 -0.43
C LEU A 155 -13.72 -3.49 -1.96
N GLY A 156 -14.40 -2.59 -2.68
CA GLY A 156 -14.36 -2.56 -4.14
C GLY A 156 -12.98 -2.23 -4.67
N SER A 157 -12.30 -1.22 -4.12
CA SER A 157 -10.95 -0.86 -4.50
C SER A 157 -9.96 -1.99 -4.17
N GLY A 158 -9.99 -2.51 -2.95
CA GLY A 158 -9.12 -3.59 -2.52
C GLY A 158 -9.29 -4.90 -3.29
N LEU A 159 -10.54 -5.29 -3.64
CA LEU A 159 -10.78 -6.46 -4.47
C LEU A 159 -10.32 -6.28 -5.92
N ALA A 160 -10.49 -5.10 -6.50
CA ALA A 160 -9.99 -4.80 -7.84
C ALA A 160 -8.46 -4.91 -7.87
N LEU A 161 -7.79 -4.37 -6.87
CA LEU A 161 -6.35 -4.47 -6.73
C LEU A 161 -5.90 -5.92 -6.49
N TRP A 162 -6.57 -6.63 -5.58
CA TRP A 162 -6.26 -8.01 -5.26
C TRP A 162 -6.35 -8.92 -6.49
N THR A 163 -7.45 -8.84 -7.25
CA THR A 163 -7.62 -9.65 -8.46
C THR A 163 -6.55 -9.34 -9.50
N THR A 164 -6.23 -8.05 -9.70
CA THR A 164 -5.17 -7.62 -10.62
C THR A 164 -3.81 -8.14 -10.16
N TRP A 165 -3.50 -8.04 -8.87
CA TRP A 165 -2.25 -8.55 -8.31
C TRP A 165 -2.10 -10.06 -8.46
N GLN A 166 -3.16 -10.83 -8.15
CA GLN A 166 -3.11 -12.29 -8.27
C GLN A 166 -2.93 -12.73 -9.73
N THR A 167 -3.66 -12.11 -10.65
CA THR A 167 -3.56 -12.44 -12.08
C THR A 167 -2.20 -12.03 -12.67
N SER A 168 -1.67 -10.87 -12.31
CA SER A 168 -0.35 -10.43 -12.77
C SER A 168 0.79 -11.27 -12.17
N THR A 169 0.69 -11.67 -10.90
CA THR A 169 1.63 -12.63 -10.29
C THR A 169 1.61 -13.96 -11.02
N ALA A 170 0.43 -14.52 -11.28
CA ALA A 170 0.28 -15.78 -12.04
C ALA A 170 0.88 -15.65 -13.45
N LEU A 171 0.64 -14.53 -14.13
CA LEU A 171 1.23 -14.24 -15.42
C LEU A 171 2.78 -14.19 -15.32
N GLY A 172 3.32 -13.51 -14.31
CA GLY A 172 4.76 -13.45 -14.06
C GLY A 172 5.39 -14.82 -13.77
N ILE A 173 4.70 -15.66 -13.00
CA ILE A 173 5.12 -17.03 -12.74
C ILE A 173 5.12 -17.85 -14.05
N PHE A 174 4.10 -17.70 -14.89
CA PHE A 174 4.04 -18.40 -16.18
C PHE A 174 5.12 -17.93 -17.15
N LEU A 175 5.36 -16.62 -17.23
CA LEU A 175 6.38 -16.03 -18.10
C LEU A 175 7.80 -16.23 -17.56
N GLY A 176 7.97 -16.42 -16.25
CA GLY A 176 9.27 -16.46 -15.58
C GLY A 176 10.22 -17.53 -16.09
N GLU A 177 9.70 -18.60 -16.67
CA GLU A 177 10.51 -19.65 -17.33
C GLU A 177 11.06 -19.21 -18.69
N ALA A 178 10.38 -18.26 -19.35
CA ALA A 178 10.78 -17.76 -20.66
C ALA A 178 11.68 -16.51 -20.57
N VAL A 179 11.74 -15.87 -19.40
CA VAL A 179 12.53 -14.65 -19.19
C VAL A 179 13.97 -15.02 -18.86
N PRO A 180 14.96 -14.66 -19.70
CA PRO A 180 16.36 -14.93 -19.41
C PRO A 180 16.80 -14.23 -18.12
N ALA A 181 17.60 -14.92 -17.30
CA ALA A 181 18.18 -14.32 -16.07
C ALA A 181 19.09 -13.10 -16.36
N SER A 182 19.54 -12.94 -17.62
CA SER A 182 20.32 -11.79 -18.08
C SER A 182 19.49 -10.49 -18.21
N TRP A 183 18.16 -10.57 -18.19
CA TRP A 183 17.32 -9.38 -18.16
C TRP A 183 17.40 -8.77 -16.77
N SER A 184 17.93 -7.53 -16.71
CA SER A 184 18.12 -6.80 -15.46
C SER A 184 16.77 -6.32 -14.88
N LEU A 185 15.94 -7.26 -14.39
CA LEU A 185 14.65 -6.91 -13.77
C LEU A 185 14.83 -6.08 -12.51
N ASP A 186 15.97 -6.22 -11.81
CA ASP A 186 16.34 -5.37 -10.68
C ASP A 186 16.43 -3.88 -11.07
N PHE A 187 16.91 -3.58 -12.29
CA PHE A 187 16.94 -2.20 -12.81
C PHE A 187 15.53 -1.67 -13.06
N THR A 188 14.65 -2.51 -13.63
CA THR A 188 13.24 -2.14 -13.87
C THR A 188 12.52 -1.84 -12.57
N LEU A 189 12.79 -2.63 -11.52
CA LEU A 189 12.26 -2.37 -10.18
C LEU A 189 12.75 -1.04 -9.61
N ALA A 190 14.07 -0.80 -9.67
CA ALA A 190 14.66 0.46 -9.20
C ALA A 190 14.01 1.66 -9.90
N LEU A 191 13.83 1.59 -11.22
CA LEU A 191 13.21 2.65 -12.01
C LEU A 191 11.74 2.86 -11.62
N THR A 192 11.00 1.78 -11.38
CA THR A 192 9.60 1.85 -10.91
C THR A 192 9.51 2.51 -9.55
N PHE A 193 10.38 2.14 -8.59
CA PHE A 193 10.41 2.78 -7.28
C PHE A 193 10.79 4.26 -7.36
N ILE A 194 11.75 4.64 -8.20
CA ILE A 194 12.08 6.04 -8.43
C ILE A 194 10.87 6.81 -8.95
N ALA A 195 10.16 6.25 -9.94
CA ALA A 195 8.95 6.87 -10.49
C ALA A 195 7.83 7.05 -9.46
N LEU A 196 7.74 6.18 -8.44
CA LEU A 196 6.78 6.29 -7.33
C LEU A 196 7.25 7.29 -6.26
N VAL A 197 8.54 7.29 -5.92
CA VAL A 197 9.09 8.10 -4.83
C VAL A 197 9.19 9.56 -5.23
N VAL A 198 9.68 9.87 -6.44
CA VAL A 198 9.94 11.26 -6.88
C VAL A 198 8.71 12.16 -6.75
N PRO A 199 7.50 11.77 -7.20
CA PRO A 199 6.30 12.58 -7.00
C PRO A 199 5.84 12.73 -5.55
N ALA A 200 6.29 11.83 -4.66
CA ALA A 200 5.96 11.85 -3.23
C ALA A 200 6.85 12.84 -2.43
N LEU A 201 7.99 13.28 -2.99
CA LEU A 201 8.90 14.24 -2.35
C LEU A 201 8.35 15.68 -2.46
N LYS A 202 7.36 16.00 -1.65
CA LYS A 202 6.66 17.31 -1.71
C LYS A 202 7.13 18.32 -0.67
N ASP A 203 7.76 17.86 0.41
CA ASP A 203 8.18 18.67 1.55
C ASP A 203 9.63 18.39 1.96
N LYS A 204 10.18 19.23 2.85
CA LYS A 204 11.57 19.12 3.31
C LYS A 204 11.80 17.85 4.14
N ALA A 205 10.80 17.38 4.87
CA ALA A 205 10.91 16.19 5.69
C ALA A 205 11.02 14.93 4.80
N SER A 206 10.17 14.81 3.77
CA SER A 206 10.22 13.72 2.77
C SER A 206 11.54 13.71 2.02
N LEU A 207 12.06 14.90 1.64
CA LEU A 207 13.34 15.00 0.95
C LEU A 207 14.50 14.59 1.86
N ALA A 208 14.51 15.05 3.11
CA ALA A 208 15.53 14.66 4.10
C ALA A 208 15.49 13.15 4.36
N ALA A 209 14.31 12.57 4.52
CA ALA A 209 14.14 11.14 4.67
C ALA A 209 14.70 10.36 3.48
N ALA A 210 14.38 10.78 2.24
CA ALA A 210 14.85 10.13 1.03
C ALA A 210 16.37 10.22 0.86
N LEU A 211 16.97 11.38 1.12
CA LEU A 211 18.42 11.58 1.02
C LEU A 211 19.17 10.76 2.08
N MET A 212 18.69 10.76 3.33
CA MET A 212 19.29 9.97 4.39
C MET A 212 19.16 8.46 4.15
N ALA A 213 17.99 8.02 3.72
CA ALA A 213 17.78 6.60 3.37
C ALA A 213 18.67 6.20 2.20
N GLY A 214 18.70 6.98 1.12
CA GLY A 214 19.54 6.72 -0.06
C GLY A 214 21.04 6.70 0.28
N GLY A 215 21.52 7.70 0.99
CA GLY A 215 22.92 7.77 1.44
C GLY A 215 23.30 6.58 2.33
N THR A 216 22.45 6.23 3.30
CA THR A 216 22.68 5.08 4.17
C THR A 216 22.66 3.76 3.38
N ALA A 217 21.75 3.61 2.41
CA ALA A 217 21.68 2.42 1.56
C ALA A 217 22.97 2.23 0.73
N VAL A 218 23.56 3.32 0.21
CA VAL A 218 24.82 3.26 -0.54
C VAL A 218 25.99 2.90 0.39
N ILE A 219 26.10 3.53 1.55
CA ILE A 219 27.18 3.26 2.52
C ILE A 219 27.08 1.82 3.05
N ALA A 220 25.87 1.36 3.34
CA ALA A 220 25.59 0.05 3.89
C ALA A 220 25.38 -1.04 2.81
N PHE A 221 25.70 -0.76 1.54
CA PHE A 221 25.43 -1.66 0.40
C PHE A 221 26.08 -3.05 0.59
N ASN A 222 27.29 -3.09 1.14
CA ASN A 222 28.04 -4.34 1.36
C ASN A 222 27.61 -5.13 2.61
N MET A 223 26.61 -4.67 3.38
CA MET A 223 26.15 -5.42 4.54
C MET A 223 25.53 -6.77 4.12
N PRO A 224 25.82 -7.85 4.86
CA PRO A 224 25.26 -9.16 4.57
C PRO A 224 23.72 -9.13 4.65
N TYR A 225 23.08 -10.03 3.89
CA TYR A 225 21.62 -10.20 3.88
C TYR A 225 20.83 -8.91 3.65
N LYS A 226 21.41 -7.95 2.91
CA LYS A 226 20.79 -6.65 2.64
C LYS A 226 20.33 -5.87 3.90
N LEU A 227 20.97 -6.10 5.04
CA LEU A 227 20.71 -5.36 6.28
C LEU A 227 20.88 -3.85 6.12
N GLY A 228 21.65 -3.42 5.10
CA GLY A 228 21.75 -2.03 4.69
C GLY A 228 20.41 -1.38 4.35
N LEU A 229 19.45 -2.15 3.81
CA LEU A 229 18.10 -1.63 3.54
C LEU A 229 17.34 -1.32 4.83
N MET A 230 17.47 -2.15 5.86
CA MET A 230 16.86 -1.91 7.16
C MET A 230 17.48 -0.69 7.84
N ALA A 231 18.81 -0.58 7.81
CA ALA A 231 19.52 0.59 8.33
C ALA A 231 19.09 1.87 7.59
N ALA A 232 18.98 1.81 6.26
CA ALA A 232 18.54 2.92 5.42
C ALA A 232 17.09 3.35 5.75
N ALA A 233 16.18 2.39 5.93
CA ALA A 233 14.79 2.68 6.28
C ALA A 233 14.70 3.38 7.65
N LEU A 234 15.40 2.87 8.65
CA LEU A 234 15.44 3.49 9.99
C LEU A 234 16.07 4.89 9.96
N ALA A 235 17.18 5.06 9.26
CA ALA A 235 17.84 6.36 9.11
C ALA A 235 16.94 7.38 8.41
N GLY A 236 16.23 6.97 7.36
CA GLY A 236 15.27 7.82 6.64
C GLY A 236 14.09 8.24 7.52
N ILE A 237 13.49 7.30 8.25
CA ILE A 237 12.38 7.60 9.17
C ILE A 237 12.84 8.60 10.25
N LEU A 238 13.97 8.37 10.88
CA LEU A 238 14.50 9.27 11.92
C LEU A 238 14.78 10.66 11.36
N ALA A 239 15.40 10.76 10.17
CA ALA A 239 15.68 12.05 9.54
C ALA A 239 14.39 12.79 9.19
N GLY A 240 13.38 12.11 8.66
CA GLY A 240 12.07 12.70 8.38
C GLY A 240 11.40 13.27 9.64
N LEU A 241 11.32 12.48 10.70
CA LEU A 241 10.74 12.88 11.99
C LEU A 241 11.47 14.06 12.61
N LEU A 242 12.81 14.10 12.55
CA LEU A 242 13.61 15.21 13.10
C LEU A 242 13.38 16.52 12.35
N VAL A 243 13.15 16.47 11.05
CA VAL A 243 12.87 17.65 10.23
C VAL A 243 11.42 18.11 10.41
N GLU A 244 10.46 17.18 10.49
CA GLU A 244 9.05 17.48 10.72
C GLU A 244 8.82 18.12 12.09
N GLY A 245 9.47 17.62 13.15
CA GLY A 245 9.37 18.16 14.50
C GLY A 245 10.01 19.56 14.70
N ARG A 246 10.68 20.09 13.67
CA ARG A 246 11.27 21.43 13.66
C ARG A 246 10.49 22.46 12.83
N GLN A 247 9.41 22.05 12.18
CA GLN A 247 8.48 22.92 11.44
C GLN A 247 7.24 23.23 12.28
#